data_4eed4d826ba2f0d57b856b19cd4ae09c
#
_entry.id   4eed4d826ba2f0d57b856b19cd4ae09c
#
_cell.length_a   1.000
_cell.length_b   1.000
_cell.length_c   1.000
_cell.angle_alpha   90.00
_cell.angle_beta   90.00
_cell.angle_gamma   90.00
#
_symmetry.space_group_name_H-M   'P 1'
#
loop_
_entity.id
_entity.type
_entity.pdbx_description
1 polymer ?
#
loop_
_entity_poly.entity_id
_entity_poly.type
_entity_poly.pdbx_seq_one_letter_code
_entity_poly.pdbx_strand_id
1 'polypeptide(L)'
;GVDDAAFLAMDLGFLGRRDLANYFLDQYLWCGGDPAPRALVDFYIAYRAIVRAKVDCVRVGQGHPDAAVDARRHIDIALGHLRSATVRLIIVGGGPGTGKTTLSKALAAEMGATVLSTDDVRRQLRDADVIGGEAGDLDAGLYSPENVTMVYDEVLRQARHLLGQGHSVV
;
A
#
# COMPACT_ATOMS: atom_id res chain seq x y z
N GLY A 1 12.64 15.85 -4.72
CA GLY A 1 11.60 15.16 -3.96
C GLY A 1 11.20 13.83 -4.59
N VAL A 2 10.23 13.12 -4.01
CA VAL A 2 9.78 11.81 -4.51
C VAL A 2 9.29 11.85 -5.98
N ASP A 3 8.76 12.98 -6.42
CA ASP A 3 8.36 13.22 -7.81
C ASP A 3 9.55 13.11 -8.79
N ASP A 4 10.73 13.61 -8.42
CA ASP A 4 11.94 13.49 -9.25
C ASP A 4 12.46 12.04 -9.27
N ALA A 5 12.44 11.38 -8.13
CA ALA A 5 12.80 9.95 -8.05
C ALA A 5 11.84 9.08 -8.88
N ALA A 6 10.54 9.38 -8.83
CA ALA A 6 9.54 8.69 -9.63
C ALA A 6 9.79 8.82 -11.16
N PHE A 7 10.39 9.92 -11.59
CA PHE A 7 10.73 10.11 -13.01
C PHE A 7 11.78 9.10 -13.47
N LEU A 8 12.87 8.96 -12.73
CA LEU A 8 13.89 7.96 -13.05
C LEU A 8 13.33 6.52 -12.95
N ALA A 9 12.52 6.24 -11.92
CA ALA A 9 11.90 4.92 -11.78
C ALA A 9 10.98 4.59 -12.96
N MET A 10 10.21 5.56 -13.45
CA MET A 10 9.39 5.44 -14.65
C MET A 10 10.24 5.13 -15.89
N ASP A 11 11.32 5.88 -16.13
CA ASP A 11 12.21 5.66 -17.27
C ASP A 11 12.88 4.27 -17.21
N LEU A 12 13.33 3.82 -16.02
CA LEU A 12 13.86 2.46 -15.83
C LEU A 12 12.78 1.40 -16.12
N GLY A 13 11.55 1.62 -15.67
CA GLY A 13 10.40 0.76 -15.98
C GLY A 13 10.11 0.69 -17.48
N PHE A 14 10.19 1.80 -18.18
CA PHE A 14 10.05 1.87 -19.62
C PHE A 14 11.16 1.09 -20.34
N LEU A 15 12.37 1.12 -19.86
CA LEU A 15 13.50 0.33 -20.39
C LEU A 15 13.43 -1.17 -20.00
N GLY A 16 12.38 -1.60 -19.29
CA GLY A 16 12.20 -2.99 -18.87
C GLY A 16 12.98 -3.38 -17.61
N ARG A 17 13.59 -2.42 -16.92
CA ARG A 17 14.43 -2.63 -15.72
C ARG A 17 13.67 -2.31 -14.44
N ARG A 18 12.51 -2.98 -14.24
CA ARG A 18 11.69 -2.84 -13.03
C ARG A 18 12.46 -3.23 -11.75
N ASP A 19 13.39 -4.18 -11.87
CA ASP A 19 14.30 -4.58 -10.81
C ASP A 19 15.11 -3.38 -10.28
N LEU A 20 15.73 -2.63 -11.20
CA LEU A 20 16.49 -1.43 -10.86
C LEU A 20 15.60 -0.29 -10.37
N ALA A 21 14.41 -0.10 -10.95
CA ALA A 21 13.47 0.91 -10.52
C ALA A 21 13.06 0.71 -9.04
N ASN A 22 12.70 -0.52 -8.68
CA ASN A 22 12.34 -0.87 -7.31
C ASN A 22 13.54 -0.69 -6.34
N TYR A 23 14.70 -1.22 -6.69
CA TYR A 23 15.91 -1.05 -5.88
C TYR A 23 16.25 0.43 -5.64
N PHE A 24 16.21 1.24 -6.70
CA PHE A 24 16.45 2.68 -6.61
C PHE A 24 15.45 3.38 -5.68
N LEU A 25 14.16 3.09 -5.82
CA LEU A 25 13.12 3.67 -4.97
C LEU A 25 13.27 3.26 -3.51
N ASP A 26 13.58 1.99 -3.25
CA ASP A 26 13.79 1.49 -1.89
C ASP A 26 14.98 2.20 -1.23
N GLN A 27 16.10 2.37 -1.96
CA GLN A 27 17.26 3.12 -1.48
C GLN A 27 16.95 4.61 -1.29
N TYR A 28 16.22 5.22 -2.21
CA TYR A 28 15.83 6.63 -2.11
C TYR A 28 14.96 6.89 -0.86
N LEU A 29 13.94 6.05 -0.62
CA LEU A 29 13.07 6.17 0.54
C LEU A 29 13.81 5.89 1.85
N TRP A 30 14.74 4.93 1.83
CA TRP A 30 15.58 4.63 2.99
C TRP A 30 16.54 5.76 3.36
N CYS A 31 17.23 6.34 2.37
CA CYS A 31 18.26 7.37 2.59
C CYS A 31 17.66 8.79 2.69
N GLY A 32 16.49 9.03 2.10
CA GLY A 32 15.95 10.37 1.91
C GLY A 32 15.31 11.01 3.14
N GLY A 33 15.05 10.24 4.20
CA GLY A 33 14.43 10.75 5.44
C GLY A 33 12.99 11.26 5.28
N ASP A 34 12.39 11.15 4.09
CA ASP A 34 11.01 11.52 3.79
C ASP A 34 10.23 10.26 3.38
N PRO A 35 9.53 9.60 4.32
CA PRO A 35 8.84 8.35 4.07
C PRO A 35 7.57 8.59 3.25
N ALA A 36 7.72 8.77 1.94
CA ALA A 36 6.57 8.89 1.05
C ALA A 36 5.82 7.55 1.00
N PRO A 37 4.47 7.54 1.19
CA PRO A 37 3.67 6.34 1.03
C PRO A 37 3.85 5.73 -0.38
N ARG A 38 3.84 4.39 -0.47
CA ARG A 38 3.98 3.70 -1.76
C ARG A 38 2.94 4.17 -2.78
N ALA A 39 1.72 4.40 -2.35
CA ALA A 39 0.65 4.93 -3.20
C ALA A 39 1.00 6.28 -3.84
N LEU A 40 1.71 7.16 -3.11
CA LEU A 40 2.16 8.45 -3.66
C LEU A 40 3.30 8.26 -4.67
N VAL A 41 4.24 7.36 -4.41
CA VAL A 41 5.31 7.01 -5.36
C VAL A 41 4.70 6.50 -6.67
N ASP A 42 3.79 5.53 -6.59
CA ASP A 42 3.10 4.97 -7.74
C ASP A 42 2.29 6.03 -8.51
N PHE A 43 1.63 6.95 -7.80
CA PHE A 43 0.92 8.06 -8.41
C PHE A 43 1.88 8.96 -9.23
N TYR A 44 3.04 9.32 -8.69
CA TYR A 44 4.01 10.15 -9.43
C TYR A 44 4.64 9.41 -10.61
N ILE A 45 4.92 8.11 -10.50
CA ILE A 45 5.37 7.29 -11.64
C ILE A 45 4.31 7.32 -12.75
N ALA A 46 3.04 7.12 -12.42
CA ALA A 46 1.94 7.19 -13.37
C ALA A 46 1.82 8.58 -14.01
N TYR A 47 1.91 9.63 -13.21
CA TYR A 47 1.88 11.01 -13.69
C TYR A 47 3.01 11.27 -14.70
N ARG A 48 4.24 10.89 -14.40
CA ARG A 48 5.39 11.05 -15.30
C ARG A 48 5.25 10.22 -16.56
N ALA A 49 4.70 9.01 -16.49
CA ALA A 49 4.40 8.20 -17.66
C ALA A 49 3.35 8.86 -18.58
N ILE A 50 2.32 9.49 -18.03
CA ILE A 50 1.32 10.25 -18.80
C ILE A 50 1.98 11.44 -19.50
N VAL A 51 2.87 12.17 -18.82
CA VAL A 51 3.63 13.27 -19.43
C VAL A 51 4.46 12.78 -20.64
N ARG A 52 5.13 11.63 -20.50
CA ARG A 52 5.87 11.02 -21.62
C ARG A 52 4.96 10.59 -22.76
N ALA A 53 3.85 9.93 -22.47
CA ALA A 53 2.85 9.54 -23.47
C ALA A 53 2.35 10.76 -24.27
N LYS A 54 2.09 11.90 -23.60
CA LYS A 54 1.72 13.16 -24.26
C LYS A 54 2.80 13.63 -25.23
N VAL A 55 4.07 13.59 -24.81
CA VAL A 55 5.20 13.98 -25.68
C VAL A 55 5.29 13.08 -26.90
N ASP A 56 5.14 11.76 -26.72
CA ASP A 56 5.15 10.80 -27.83
C ASP A 56 3.98 11.03 -28.80
N CYS A 57 2.79 11.36 -28.31
CA CYS A 57 1.66 11.74 -29.17
C CYS A 57 1.98 13.00 -30.00
N VAL A 58 2.67 13.99 -29.44
CA VAL A 58 3.13 15.18 -30.21
C VAL A 58 4.13 14.77 -31.28
N ARG A 59 5.07 13.88 -30.98
CA ARG A 59 6.03 13.34 -31.97
C ARG A 59 5.34 12.62 -33.12
N VAL A 60 4.28 11.86 -32.86
CA VAL A 60 3.44 11.24 -33.91
C VAL A 60 2.89 12.33 -34.83
N GLY A 61 2.33 13.43 -34.30
CA GLY A 61 1.84 14.57 -35.07
C GLY A 61 2.92 15.30 -35.87
N GLN A 62 4.20 15.16 -35.46
CA GLN A 62 5.37 15.73 -36.14
C GLN A 62 5.98 14.77 -37.19
N GLY A 63 5.32 13.65 -37.51
CA GLY A 63 5.77 12.75 -38.56
C GLY A 63 6.64 11.57 -38.06
N HIS A 64 6.62 11.27 -36.78
CA HIS A 64 7.30 10.09 -36.16
C HIS A 64 6.29 9.02 -35.75
N PRO A 65 5.72 8.21 -36.68
CA PRO A 65 4.65 7.26 -36.39
C PRO A 65 5.04 6.15 -35.37
N ASP A 66 6.31 5.79 -35.30
CA ASP A 66 6.88 4.82 -34.35
C ASP A 66 6.73 5.28 -32.88
N ALA A 67 6.64 6.59 -32.62
CA ALA A 67 6.36 7.10 -31.28
C ALA A 67 4.98 6.69 -30.73
N ALA A 68 4.06 6.20 -31.57
CA ALA A 68 2.77 5.68 -31.14
C ALA A 68 2.92 4.40 -30.27
N VAL A 69 3.93 3.58 -30.54
CA VAL A 69 4.25 2.39 -29.74
C VAL A 69 4.74 2.81 -28.34
N ASP A 70 5.62 3.80 -28.28
CA ASP A 70 6.14 4.35 -27.04
C ASP A 70 5.03 5.00 -26.21
N ALA A 71 4.15 5.78 -26.84
CA ALA A 71 2.98 6.39 -26.20
C ALA A 71 2.10 5.33 -25.52
N ARG A 72 1.78 4.23 -26.23
CA ARG A 72 0.99 3.14 -25.67
C ARG A 72 1.69 2.50 -24.48
N ARG A 73 2.98 2.23 -24.58
CA ARG A 73 3.78 1.64 -23.51
C ARG A 73 3.81 2.53 -22.26
N HIS A 74 3.94 3.85 -22.41
CA HIS A 74 3.84 4.79 -21.31
C HIS A 74 2.45 4.81 -20.67
N ILE A 75 1.37 4.70 -21.46
CA ILE A 75 0.01 4.56 -20.93
C ILE A 75 -0.15 3.27 -20.12
N ASP A 76 0.39 2.14 -20.61
CA ASP A 76 0.32 0.85 -19.88
C ASP A 76 1.07 0.93 -18.54
N ILE A 77 2.23 1.61 -18.49
CA ILE A 77 2.97 1.89 -17.25
C ILE A 77 2.10 2.73 -16.31
N ALA A 78 1.49 3.82 -16.80
CA ALA A 78 0.64 4.69 -16.01
C ALA A 78 -0.54 3.93 -15.40
N LEU A 79 -1.25 3.13 -16.19
CA LEU A 79 -2.38 2.32 -15.73
C LEU A 79 -1.96 1.29 -14.68
N GLY A 80 -0.81 0.64 -14.87
CA GLY A 80 -0.26 -0.31 -13.91
C GLY A 80 -0.04 0.36 -12.55
N HIS A 81 0.66 1.48 -12.53
CA HIS A 81 0.97 2.21 -11.29
C HIS A 81 -0.27 2.86 -10.65
N LEU A 82 -1.24 3.38 -11.42
CA LEU A 82 -2.50 3.89 -10.85
C LEU A 82 -3.30 2.79 -10.15
N ARG A 83 -3.28 1.55 -10.68
CA ARG A 83 -3.91 0.40 -10.01
C ARG A 83 -3.19 0.04 -8.72
N SER A 84 -1.86 0.11 -8.70
CA SER A 84 -1.04 -0.14 -7.52
C SER A 84 -1.20 0.97 -6.47
N ALA A 85 -1.38 2.21 -6.88
CA ALA A 85 -1.62 3.36 -6.01
C ALA A 85 -2.97 3.34 -5.30
N THR A 86 -3.90 2.45 -5.69
CA THR A 86 -5.22 2.37 -5.06
C THR A 86 -5.10 1.85 -3.63
N VAL A 87 -5.39 2.72 -2.66
CA VAL A 87 -5.45 2.35 -1.23
C VAL A 87 -6.71 1.50 -0.97
N ARG A 88 -6.55 0.37 -0.29
CA ARG A 88 -7.61 -0.62 -0.05
C ARG A 88 -7.71 -0.97 1.42
N LEU A 89 -8.94 -1.17 1.87
CA LEU A 89 -9.27 -1.83 3.12
C LEU A 89 -9.89 -3.19 2.81
N ILE A 90 -9.26 -4.27 3.28
CA ILE A 90 -9.78 -5.63 3.16
C ILE A 90 -10.09 -6.16 4.56
N ILE A 91 -11.30 -6.65 4.76
CA ILE A 91 -11.73 -7.24 6.02
C ILE A 91 -11.75 -8.76 5.88
N VAL A 92 -10.99 -9.46 6.72
CA VAL A 92 -10.94 -10.92 6.77
C VAL A 92 -11.63 -11.39 8.05
N GLY A 93 -12.78 -12.03 7.91
CA GLY A 93 -13.57 -12.56 9.02
C GLY A 93 -13.64 -14.09 9.02
N GLY A 94 -13.97 -14.67 10.17
CA GLY A 94 -14.16 -16.11 10.32
C GLY A 94 -13.90 -16.60 11.74
N GLY A 95 -14.31 -17.82 12.06
CA GLY A 95 -14.13 -18.45 13.37
C GLY A 95 -12.66 -18.77 13.73
N PRO A 96 -12.37 -19.18 14.96
CA PRO A 96 -11.03 -19.64 15.33
C PRO A 96 -10.55 -20.79 14.45
N GLY A 97 -9.25 -20.82 14.12
CA GLY A 97 -8.65 -21.91 13.34
C GLY A 97 -8.95 -21.94 11.84
N THR A 98 -9.73 -20.98 11.28
CA THR A 98 -10.14 -20.98 9.87
C THR A 98 -9.08 -20.45 8.88
N GLY A 99 -7.88 -20.14 9.34
CA GLY A 99 -6.78 -19.69 8.48
C GLY A 99 -6.76 -18.18 8.18
N LYS A 100 -7.55 -17.35 8.89
CA LYS A 100 -7.58 -15.88 8.71
C LYS A 100 -6.19 -15.24 8.67
N THR A 101 -5.37 -15.57 9.65
CA THR A 101 -4.02 -15.00 9.78
C THR A 101 -3.14 -15.34 8.58
N THR A 102 -3.23 -16.58 8.07
CA THR A 102 -2.48 -17.03 6.90
C THR A 102 -2.93 -16.26 5.65
N LEU A 103 -4.25 -16.16 5.46
CA LEU A 103 -4.83 -15.43 4.32
C LEU A 103 -4.48 -13.94 4.39
N SER A 104 -4.65 -13.30 5.56
CA SER A 104 -4.33 -11.86 5.72
C SER A 104 -2.87 -11.55 5.44
N LYS A 105 -1.95 -12.39 5.93
CA LYS A 105 -0.51 -12.22 5.65
C LYS A 105 -0.18 -12.40 4.16
N ALA A 106 -0.78 -13.39 3.49
CA ALA A 106 -0.58 -13.61 2.07
C ALA A 106 -1.11 -12.44 1.23
N LEU A 107 -2.32 -11.95 1.50
CA LEU A 107 -2.91 -10.78 0.85
C LEU A 107 -2.06 -9.52 1.07
N ALA A 108 -1.63 -9.30 2.31
CA ALA A 108 -0.80 -8.14 2.65
C ALA A 108 0.55 -8.17 1.92
N ALA A 109 1.19 -9.33 1.84
CA ALA A 109 2.44 -9.49 1.11
C ALA A 109 2.29 -9.20 -0.39
N GLU A 110 1.20 -9.70 -1.00
CA GLU A 110 0.91 -9.49 -2.44
C GLU A 110 0.59 -8.02 -2.76
N MET A 111 -0.10 -7.32 -1.85
CA MET A 111 -0.59 -5.96 -2.07
C MET A 111 0.31 -4.87 -1.47
N GLY A 112 1.34 -5.22 -0.73
CA GLY A 112 2.11 -4.26 0.06
C GLY A 112 1.27 -3.60 1.16
N ALA A 113 0.33 -4.33 1.76
CA ALA A 113 -0.58 -3.82 2.78
C ALA A 113 -0.09 -4.13 4.20
N THR A 114 -0.60 -3.38 5.17
CA THR A 114 -0.36 -3.63 6.59
C THR A 114 -1.47 -4.53 7.16
N VAL A 115 -1.09 -5.59 7.88
CA VAL A 115 -2.05 -6.43 8.61
C VAL A 115 -2.36 -5.79 9.96
N LEU A 116 -3.65 -5.58 10.24
CA LEU A 116 -4.16 -5.24 11.57
C LEU A 116 -4.95 -6.41 12.13
N SER A 117 -4.43 -7.01 13.19
CA SER A 117 -5.07 -8.14 13.88
C SER A 117 -5.70 -7.67 15.19
N THR A 118 -6.97 -8.04 15.43
CA THR A 118 -7.64 -7.80 16.72
C THR A 118 -6.89 -8.44 17.88
N ASP A 119 -6.21 -9.58 17.65
CA ASP A 119 -5.44 -10.25 18.71
C ASP A 119 -4.15 -9.50 19.05
N ASP A 120 -3.49 -8.90 18.03
CA ASP A 120 -2.28 -8.09 18.27
C ASP A 120 -2.64 -6.77 18.95
N VAL A 121 -3.73 -6.11 18.53
CA VAL A 121 -4.22 -4.89 19.19
C VAL A 121 -4.67 -5.18 20.63
N ARG A 122 -5.36 -6.30 20.89
CA ARG A 122 -5.74 -6.71 22.24
C ARG A 122 -4.50 -6.89 23.12
N ARG A 123 -3.44 -7.50 22.58
CA ARG A 123 -2.17 -7.66 23.29
C ARG A 123 -1.53 -6.32 23.61
N GLN A 124 -1.49 -5.39 22.63
CA GLN A 124 -0.97 -4.04 22.82
C GLN A 124 -1.72 -3.27 23.92
N LEU A 125 -3.08 -3.32 23.91
CA LEU A 125 -3.89 -2.63 24.90
C LEU A 125 -3.73 -3.25 26.30
N ARG A 126 -3.59 -4.56 26.39
CA ARG A 126 -3.30 -5.26 27.66
C ARG A 126 -1.91 -4.89 28.19
N ASP A 127 -0.89 -4.90 27.34
CA ASP A 127 0.49 -4.58 27.72
C ASP A 127 0.65 -3.09 28.11
N ALA A 128 -0.29 -2.22 27.68
CA ALA A 128 -0.41 -0.83 28.06
C ALA A 128 -1.36 -0.60 29.27
N ASP A 129 -1.81 -1.66 29.94
CA ASP A 129 -2.76 -1.62 31.08
C ASP A 129 -4.10 -0.88 30.77
N VAL A 130 -4.49 -0.80 29.48
CA VAL A 130 -5.76 -0.17 29.06
C VAL A 130 -6.93 -1.16 29.22
N ILE A 131 -6.69 -2.43 28.95
CA ILE A 131 -7.66 -3.52 29.17
C ILE A 131 -7.05 -4.58 30.09
N GLY A 132 -7.89 -5.18 30.93
CA GLY A 132 -7.46 -6.20 31.89
C GLY A 132 -8.40 -7.40 31.93
N GLY A 133 -8.01 -8.40 32.72
CA GLY A 133 -8.77 -9.62 32.95
C GLY A 133 -8.04 -10.86 32.45
N GLU A 134 -8.50 -12.02 32.89
CA GLU A 134 -7.96 -13.32 32.47
C GLU A 134 -8.49 -13.73 31.11
N ALA A 135 -7.66 -14.45 30.34
CA ALA A 135 -8.06 -15.03 29.05
C ALA A 135 -8.74 -16.40 29.32
N GLY A 136 -9.91 -16.62 28.74
CA GLY A 136 -10.51 -17.95 28.79
C GLY A 136 -12.01 -18.01 28.63
N ASP A 137 -12.76 -17.14 29.24
CA ASP A 137 -14.22 -17.18 29.18
C ASP A 137 -14.79 -16.24 28.11
N LEU A 138 -15.83 -16.71 27.41
CA LEU A 138 -16.57 -15.92 26.47
C LEU A 138 -17.33 -14.81 27.22
N ASP A 139 -17.29 -13.58 26.70
CA ASP A 139 -17.94 -12.40 27.28
C ASP A 139 -17.46 -12.01 28.69
N ALA A 140 -16.28 -12.52 29.13
CA ALA A 140 -15.69 -12.18 30.40
C ALA A 140 -14.19 -11.88 30.32
N GLY A 141 -13.62 -11.23 31.33
CA GLY A 141 -12.20 -10.93 31.40
C GLY A 141 -11.72 -10.14 30.17
N LEU A 142 -10.68 -10.62 29.50
CA LEU A 142 -10.14 -9.98 28.27
C LEU A 142 -11.14 -9.92 27.10
N TYR A 143 -12.21 -10.72 27.14
CA TYR A 143 -13.25 -10.79 26.11
C TYR A 143 -14.58 -10.18 26.58
N SER A 144 -14.58 -9.37 27.64
CA SER A 144 -15.76 -8.64 28.06
C SER A 144 -16.24 -7.69 26.93
N PRO A 145 -17.55 -7.38 26.83
CA PRO A 145 -18.08 -6.50 25.80
C PRO A 145 -17.39 -5.14 25.73
N GLU A 146 -16.98 -4.59 26.88
CA GLU A 146 -16.26 -3.33 26.99
C GLU A 146 -14.87 -3.43 26.36
N ASN A 147 -14.11 -4.46 26.71
CA ASN A 147 -12.76 -4.71 26.15
C ASN A 147 -12.82 -4.99 24.66
N VAL A 148 -13.84 -5.74 24.21
CA VAL A 148 -14.07 -5.99 22.77
C VAL A 148 -14.31 -4.67 22.04
N THR A 149 -15.14 -3.78 22.57
CA THR A 149 -15.40 -2.46 21.99
C THR A 149 -14.11 -1.65 21.89
N MET A 150 -13.33 -1.58 22.98
CA MET A 150 -12.06 -0.84 23.00
C MET A 150 -11.06 -1.39 21.97
N VAL A 151 -10.97 -2.71 21.80
CA VAL A 151 -10.11 -3.33 20.79
C VAL A 151 -10.55 -2.94 19.39
N TYR A 152 -11.85 -2.98 19.07
CA TYR A 152 -12.35 -2.60 17.75
C TYR A 152 -12.20 -1.10 17.47
N ASP A 153 -12.44 -0.24 18.46
CA ASP A 153 -12.23 1.20 18.32
C ASP A 153 -10.76 1.52 18.00
N GLU A 154 -9.82 0.84 18.68
CA GLU A 154 -8.41 1.00 18.42
C GLU A 154 -7.99 0.47 17.04
N VAL A 155 -8.50 -0.71 16.62
CA VAL A 155 -8.29 -1.24 15.26
C VAL A 155 -8.77 -0.24 14.21
N LEU A 156 -9.97 0.32 14.39
CA LEU A 156 -10.54 1.32 13.48
C LEU A 156 -9.72 2.61 13.46
N ARG A 157 -9.21 3.05 14.62
CA ARG A 157 -8.35 4.23 14.72
C ARG A 157 -7.04 4.01 13.96
N GLN A 158 -6.39 2.86 14.14
CA GLN A 158 -5.15 2.50 13.44
C GLN A 158 -5.39 2.36 11.93
N ALA A 159 -6.47 1.69 11.53
CA ALA A 159 -6.83 1.54 10.12
C ALA A 159 -7.07 2.91 9.45
N ARG A 160 -7.83 3.81 10.08
CA ARG A 160 -8.04 5.18 9.56
C ARG A 160 -6.73 5.94 9.40
N HIS A 161 -5.83 5.83 10.38
CA HIS A 161 -4.53 6.48 10.32
C HIS A 161 -3.70 5.98 9.13
N LEU A 162 -3.56 4.66 8.98
CA LEU A 162 -2.80 4.04 7.88
C LEU A 162 -3.40 4.37 6.50
N LEU A 163 -4.72 4.25 6.37
CA LEU A 163 -5.42 4.59 5.11
C LEU A 163 -5.26 6.08 4.76
N GLY A 164 -5.33 6.96 5.76
CA GLY A 164 -5.10 8.40 5.57
C GLY A 164 -3.67 8.73 5.14
N GLN A 165 -2.71 7.88 5.46
CA GLN A 165 -1.34 7.97 4.99
C GLN A 165 -1.09 7.28 3.64
N GLY A 166 -2.12 6.73 3.00
CA GLY A 166 -1.99 6.05 1.71
C GLY A 166 -1.50 4.61 1.80
N HIS A 167 -1.59 3.96 2.96
CA HIS A 167 -1.29 2.55 3.13
C HIS A 167 -2.55 1.70 3.03
N SER A 168 -2.50 0.62 2.25
CA SER A 168 -3.55 -0.40 2.25
C SER A 168 -3.52 -1.22 3.55
N VAL A 169 -4.69 -1.68 4.00
CA VAL A 169 -4.86 -2.42 5.26
C VAL A 169 -5.65 -3.71 5.02
N VAL A 170 -5.23 -4.78 5.66
CA VAL A 170 -5.93 -6.08 5.73
C VAL A 170 -6.26 -6.41 7.17
#